data_92644dfe0e12c81a394d106603591dfa
#
_entry.id   92644dfe0e12c81a394d106603591dfa
#
_cell.length_a   1.000
_cell.length_b   1.000
_cell.length_c   1.000
_cell.angle_alpha   90.00
_cell.angle_beta   90.00
_cell.angle_gamma   90.00
#
_symmetry.space_group_name_H-M   'P 1'
#
loop_
_entity.id
_entity.type
_entity.pdbx_description
1 polymer ?
#
loop_
_entity_poly.entity_id
_entity_poly.type
_entity_poly.pdbx_seq_one_letter_code
_entity_poly.pdbx_strand_id
1 'polypeptide(L)'
;MLFRSLNFSILDGWWREGYNGKNGWSIGSDTEYANPEEQDAADAQSIYEILENQLIPLFYERNSENVPVEWLKMVKENLRTLTPQFSLRRMLKEYITDYYIPAIEGKKSDRVE
;
A
#
# COMPACT_ATOMS: atom_id res chain seq x y z
N MET A 1 11.72 -0.17 -2.65
CA MET A 1 10.73 0.26 -1.65
C MET A 1 11.24 -0.04 -0.25
N LEU A 2 11.26 0.96 0.59
CA LEU A 2 11.67 0.80 1.99
C LEU A 2 10.43 0.46 2.83
N PHE A 3 10.31 -0.78 3.26
CA PHE A 3 9.21 -1.24 4.11
C PHE A 3 9.16 -0.60 5.50
N ARG A 4 10.17 0.21 5.84
CA ARG A 4 10.23 1.00 7.09
C ARG A 4 9.29 2.21 7.06
N SER A 5 8.90 2.65 5.87
CA SER A 5 8.04 3.81 5.68
C SER A 5 6.61 3.36 5.49
N LEU A 6 5.67 4.07 6.11
CA LEU A 6 4.25 3.88 5.87
C LEU A 6 3.87 4.52 4.54
N ASN A 7 2.99 3.86 3.79
CA ASN A 7 2.52 4.37 2.51
C ASN A 7 1.29 5.27 2.68
N PHE A 8 1.33 6.40 2.00
CA PHE A 8 0.26 7.38 1.96
C PHE A 8 0.08 7.81 0.50
N SER A 9 -0.82 7.17 -0.21
CA SER A 9 -1.03 7.40 -1.65
C SER A 9 -2.44 7.06 -2.09
N ILE A 10 -2.73 7.40 -3.32
CA ILE A 10 -3.99 7.03 -3.98
C ILE A 10 -4.09 5.51 -4.05
N LEU A 11 -5.29 4.99 -3.85
CA LEU A 11 -5.58 3.56 -3.82
C LEU A 11 -5.64 3.02 -5.26
N ASP A 12 -4.47 2.88 -5.87
CA ASP A 12 -4.31 2.32 -7.21
C ASP A 12 -3.12 1.35 -7.29
N GLY A 13 -2.98 0.66 -8.40
CA GLY A 13 -1.89 -0.27 -8.65
C GLY A 13 -1.68 -1.25 -7.50
N TRP A 14 -0.43 -1.40 -7.09
CA TRP A 14 -0.03 -2.34 -6.03
C TRP A 14 -0.67 -2.01 -4.67
N TRP A 15 -0.95 -0.72 -4.41
CA TRP A 15 -1.53 -0.29 -3.14
C TRP A 15 -2.97 -0.76 -2.96
N ARG A 16 -3.70 -0.91 -4.07
CA ARG A 16 -5.05 -1.51 -4.05
C ARG A 16 -5.02 -2.96 -3.54
N GLU A 17 -3.98 -3.69 -3.86
CA GLU A 17 -3.78 -5.07 -3.38
C GLU A 17 -3.19 -5.13 -1.97
N GLY A 18 -2.31 -4.21 -1.63
CA GLY A 18 -1.57 -4.22 -0.37
C GLY A 18 -2.27 -3.56 0.82
N TYR A 19 -3.14 -2.59 0.55
CA TYR A 19 -3.82 -1.83 1.59
C TYR A 19 -4.88 -2.64 2.33
N ASN A 20 -4.80 -2.67 3.66
CA ASN A 20 -5.77 -3.39 4.51
C ASN A 20 -6.47 -2.49 5.55
N GLY A 21 -6.29 -1.18 5.49
CA GLY A 21 -6.83 -0.22 6.45
C GLY A 21 -5.99 0.00 7.71
N LYS A 22 -4.97 -0.81 7.94
CA LYS A 22 -4.12 -0.79 9.15
C LYS A 22 -2.63 -0.61 8.86
N ASN A 23 -2.23 -0.68 7.60
CA ASN A 23 -0.83 -0.67 7.18
C ASN A 23 -0.41 0.59 6.44
N GLY A 24 -1.24 1.61 6.44
CA GLY A 24 -0.98 2.88 5.78
C GLY A 24 -2.27 3.67 5.57
N TRP A 25 -2.23 4.62 4.65
CA TRP A 25 -3.38 5.46 4.31
C TRP A 25 -3.63 5.50 2.81
N SER A 26 -4.91 5.52 2.44
CA SER A 26 -5.33 5.76 1.06
C SER A 26 -5.92 7.16 0.88
N ILE A 27 -5.58 7.79 -0.23
CA ILE A 27 -6.07 9.12 -0.60
C ILE A 27 -7.25 8.98 -1.56
N GLY A 28 -8.28 9.81 -1.36
CA GLY A 28 -9.40 9.89 -2.28
C GLY A 28 -10.44 8.79 -2.08
N SER A 29 -11.34 8.69 -3.05
CA SER A 29 -12.41 7.71 -3.10
C SER A 29 -12.44 7.06 -4.49
N ASP A 30 -13.12 5.92 -4.59
CA ASP A 30 -13.33 5.23 -5.89
C ASP A 30 -14.35 5.95 -6.80
N THR A 31 -14.68 7.20 -6.49
CA THR A 31 -15.61 8.01 -7.28
C THR A 31 -14.90 8.53 -8.54
N GLU A 32 -15.47 8.26 -9.69
CA GLU A 32 -15.03 8.87 -10.94
C GLU A 32 -15.54 10.31 -11.02
N TYR A 33 -14.64 11.23 -11.29
CA TYR A 33 -14.95 12.65 -11.48
C TYR A 33 -14.95 12.98 -12.97
N ALA A 34 -15.97 13.72 -13.41
CA ALA A 34 -16.08 14.16 -14.79
C ALA A 34 -15.03 15.24 -15.17
N ASN A 35 -14.48 15.91 -14.17
CA ASN A 35 -13.54 17.01 -14.34
C ASN A 35 -12.27 16.75 -13.51
N PRO A 36 -11.06 16.81 -14.12
CA PRO A 36 -9.79 16.68 -13.39
C PRO A 36 -9.63 17.69 -12.25
N GLU A 37 -10.14 18.91 -12.40
CA GLU A 37 -10.03 19.93 -11.36
C GLU A 37 -10.84 19.56 -10.10
N GLU A 38 -12.01 18.98 -10.28
CA GLU A 38 -12.81 18.48 -9.15
C GLU A 38 -12.14 17.30 -8.45
N GLN A 39 -11.52 16.41 -9.20
CA GLN A 39 -10.73 15.30 -8.66
C GLN A 39 -9.55 15.80 -7.85
N ASP A 40 -8.79 16.75 -8.37
CA ASP A 40 -7.64 17.33 -7.69
C ASP A 40 -8.05 18.02 -6.37
N ALA A 41 -9.15 18.74 -6.38
CA ALA A 41 -9.69 19.40 -5.19
C ALA A 41 -10.14 18.38 -4.14
N ALA A 42 -10.80 17.30 -4.54
CA ALA A 42 -11.24 16.23 -3.65
C ALA A 42 -10.05 15.46 -3.07
N ASP A 43 -9.04 15.16 -3.87
CA ASP A 43 -7.83 14.48 -3.43
C ASP A 43 -7.02 15.37 -2.46
N ALA A 44 -6.89 16.66 -2.73
CA ALA A 44 -6.25 17.61 -1.83
C ALA A 44 -6.96 17.69 -0.49
N GLN A 45 -8.28 17.75 -0.49
CA GLN A 45 -9.10 17.74 0.73
C GLN A 45 -8.87 16.46 1.54
N SER A 46 -8.86 15.31 0.87
CA SER A 46 -8.58 14.02 1.49
C SER A 46 -7.19 13.97 2.13
N ILE A 47 -6.18 14.49 1.46
CA ILE A 47 -4.80 14.58 2.00
C ILE A 47 -4.79 15.42 3.28
N TYR A 48 -5.38 16.60 3.28
CA TYR A 48 -5.42 17.47 4.45
C TYR A 48 -6.18 16.85 5.62
N GLU A 49 -7.32 16.23 5.37
CA GLU A 49 -8.09 15.56 6.42
C GLU A 49 -7.31 14.42 7.06
N ILE A 50 -6.66 13.58 6.27
CA ILE A 50 -5.84 12.48 6.77
C ILE A 50 -4.64 12.98 7.56
N LEU A 51 -3.94 14.00 7.04
CA LEU A 51 -2.80 14.60 7.73
C LEU A 51 -3.20 15.18 9.09
N GLU A 52 -4.25 15.99 9.14
CA GLU A 52 -4.65 16.67 10.36
C GLU A 52 -5.29 15.75 11.41
N ASN A 53 -6.12 14.80 10.97
CA ASN A 53 -6.95 14.00 11.86
C ASN A 53 -6.35 12.63 12.20
N GLN A 54 -5.45 12.10 11.39
CA GLN A 54 -4.93 10.76 11.55
C GLN A 54 -3.40 10.69 11.62
N LEU A 55 -2.71 11.19 10.62
CA LEU A 55 -1.27 10.99 10.48
C LEU A 55 -0.46 11.79 11.49
N ILE A 56 -0.68 13.08 11.60
CA ILE A 56 0.04 13.95 12.55
C ILE A 56 -0.25 13.55 13.99
N PRO A 57 -1.51 13.39 14.43
CA PRO A 57 -1.79 12.93 15.78
C PRO A 57 -1.16 11.58 16.10
N LEU A 58 -1.22 10.63 15.17
CA LEU A 58 -0.65 9.29 15.36
C LEU A 58 0.87 9.34 15.54
N PHE A 59 1.56 10.14 14.74
CA PHE A 59 3.01 10.28 14.79
C PHE A 59 3.49 10.94 16.09
N TYR A 60 2.76 11.95 16.58
CA TYR A 60 3.12 12.69 17.79
C TYR A 60 2.55 12.09 19.08
N GLU A 61 1.68 11.10 19.00
CA GLU A 61 1.20 10.37 20.16
C GLU A 61 2.30 9.46 20.71
N ARG A 62 2.70 9.72 21.95
CA ARG A 62 3.79 8.99 22.58
C ARG A 62 3.39 8.56 24.00
N ASN A 63 3.90 7.40 24.42
CA ASN A 63 3.69 6.92 25.79
C ASN A 63 4.60 7.66 26.80
N SER A 64 4.56 7.23 28.07
CA SER A 64 5.38 7.80 29.15
C SER A 64 6.89 7.69 28.91
N GLU A 65 7.32 6.74 28.08
CA GLU A 65 8.72 6.50 27.68
C GLU A 65 9.11 7.23 26.39
N ASN A 66 8.26 8.11 25.87
CA ASN A 66 8.44 8.86 24.63
C ASN A 66 8.51 7.95 23.37
N VAL A 67 7.78 6.85 23.38
CA VAL A 67 7.71 5.90 22.27
C VAL A 67 6.38 6.05 21.53
N PRO A 68 6.37 6.20 20.19
CA PRO A 68 5.15 6.31 19.39
C PRO A 68 4.53 4.93 19.16
N VAL A 69 3.87 4.37 20.16
CA VAL A 69 3.38 2.99 20.18
C VAL A 69 2.40 2.70 19.04
N GLU A 70 1.43 3.58 18.82
CA GLU A 70 0.41 3.36 17.77
C GLU A 70 1.01 3.46 16.36
N TRP A 71 1.95 4.38 16.16
CA TRP A 71 2.73 4.46 14.92
C TRP A 71 3.51 3.17 14.66
N LEU A 72 4.17 2.63 15.68
CA LEU A 72 4.93 1.39 15.58
C LEU A 72 4.03 0.18 15.32
N LYS A 73 2.83 0.14 15.84
CA LYS A 73 1.84 -0.89 15.50
C LYS A 73 1.52 -0.89 14.02
N MET A 74 1.35 0.29 13.43
CA MET A 74 1.10 0.42 11.99
C MET A 74 2.32 0.01 11.17
N VAL A 75 3.53 0.35 11.59
CA VAL A 75 4.78 -0.10 10.96
C VAL A 75 4.91 -1.62 10.99
N LYS A 76 4.60 -2.25 12.12
CA LYS A 76 4.61 -3.72 12.24
C LYS A 76 3.58 -4.37 11.32
N GLU A 77 2.39 -3.83 11.24
CA GLU A 77 1.34 -4.31 10.32
C GLU A 77 1.79 -4.18 8.86
N ASN A 78 2.40 -3.07 8.51
CA ASN A 78 3.00 -2.85 7.19
C ASN A 78 4.04 -3.94 6.86
N LEU A 79 4.98 -4.18 7.74
CA LEU A 79 6.01 -5.21 7.57
C LEU A 79 5.40 -6.61 7.44
N ARG A 80 4.40 -6.92 8.28
CA ARG A 80 3.75 -8.23 8.29
C ARG A 80 2.99 -8.54 7.00
N THR A 81 2.33 -7.54 6.43
CA THR A 81 1.44 -7.72 5.28
C THR A 81 2.11 -7.47 3.94
N LEU A 82 2.94 -6.43 3.83
CA LEU A 82 3.51 -6.01 2.55
C LEU A 82 4.82 -6.71 2.20
N THR A 83 5.68 -6.96 3.18
CA THR A 83 6.99 -7.57 2.93
C THR A 83 6.90 -8.95 2.29
N PRO A 84 6.06 -9.90 2.79
CA PRO A 84 5.92 -11.20 2.14
C PRO A 84 5.30 -11.12 0.75
N GLN A 85 4.29 -10.26 0.57
CA GLN A 85 3.51 -10.18 -0.65
C GLN A 85 4.25 -9.48 -1.79
N PHE A 86 5.00 -8.41 -1.50
CA PHE A 86 5.67 -7.58 -2.50
C PHE A 86 7.19 -7.73 -2.49
N SER A 87 7.72 -8.83 -1.99
CA SER A 87 9.16 -9.09 -2.01
C SER A 87 9.62 -9.51 -3.41
N LEU A 88 10.84 -9.09 -3.77
CA LEU A 88 11.49 -9.51 -5.00
C LEU A 88 11.63 -11.03 -5.08
N ARG A 89 11.91 -11.69 -3.96
CA ARG A 89 12.03 -13.14 -3.88
C ARG A 89 10.74 -13.86 -4.30
N ARG A 90 9.59 -13.41 -3.79
CA ARG A 90 8.29 -13.95 -4.18
C ARG A 90 8.03 -13.74 -5.66
N MET A 91 8.27 -12.53 -6.16
CA MET A 91 8.07 -12.17 -7.57
C MET A 91 8.90 -13.06 -8.49
N LEU A 92 10.19 -13.22 -8.22
CA LEU A 92 11.07 -14.07 -9.04
C LEU A 92 10.64 -15.53 -8.99
N LYS A 93 10.26 -16.03 -7.81
CA LYS A 93 9.79 -17.40 -7.66
C LYS A 93 8.53 -17.67 -8.48
N GLU A 94 7.57 -16.76 -8.44
CA GLU A 94 6.34 -16.86 -9.22
C GLU A 94 6.59 -16.76 -10.72
N TYR A 95 7.42 -15.83 -11.17
CA TYR A 95 7.77 -15.72 -12.59
C TYR A 95 8.46 -16.99 -13.10
N ILE A 96 9.37 -17.56 -12.35
CA ILE A 96 10.04 -18.80 -12.74
C ILE A 96 9.04 -19.94 -12.83
N THR A 97 8.21 -20.12 -11.82
CA THR A 97 7.26 -21.23 -11.71
C THR A 97 6.11 -21.13 -12.71
N ASP A 98 5.54 -19.93 -12.87
CA ASP A 98 4.29 -19.74 -13.61
C ASP A 98 4.52 -19.39 -15.08
N TYR A 99 5.68 -18.86 -15.44
CA TYR A 99 5.96 -18.37 -16.80
C TYR A 99 7.20 -18.98 -17.42
N TYR A 100 8.36 -18.91 -16.80
CA TYR A 100 9.61 -19.33 -17.41
C TYR A 100 9.69 -20.84 -17.57
N ILE A 101 9.40 -21.62 -16.56
CA ILE A 101 9.40 -23.09 -16.65
C ILE A 101 8.35 -23.58 -17.66
N PRO A 102 7.08 -23.15 -17.60
CA PRO A 102 6.10 -23.53 -18.61
C PRO A 102 6.49 -23.14 -20.04
N ALA A 103 7.10 -21.98 -20.23
CA ALA A 103 7.57 -21.54 -21.56
C ALA A 103 8.69 -22.43 -22.10
N ILE A 104 9.64 -22.82 -21.28
CA ILE A 104 10.74 -23.74 -21.66
C ILE A 104 10.19 -25.13 -21.99
N GLU A 105 9.20 -25.60 -21.25
CA GLU A 105 8.55 -26.89 -21.48
C GLU A 105 7.54 -26.87 -22.63
N GLY A 106 7.32 -25.72 -23.27
CA GLY A 106 6.37 -25.56 -24.37
C GLY A 106 4.90 -25.60 -23.94
N LYS A 107 4.63 -25.41 -22.67
CA LYS A 107 3.26 -25.34 -22.13
C LYS A 107 2.69 -23.94 -22.26
N LYS A 108 1.42 -23.82 -22.65
CA LYS A 108 0.72 -22.54 -22.60
C LYS A 108 0.41 -22.18 -21.14
N SER A 109 0.54 -20.91 -20.83
CA SER A 109 0.08 -20.40 -19.52
C SER A 109 -1.45 -20.51 -19.45
N ASP A 110 -1.96 -21.16 -18.41
CA ASP A 110 -3.39 -21.27 -18.16
C ASP A 110 -3.99 -19.99 -17.55
N ARG A 111 -3.15 -19.00 -17.28
CA ARG A 111 -3.62 -17.70 -16.80
C ARG A 111 -4.12 -16.87 -17.97
N VAL A 112 -5.43 -16.79 -18.06
CA VAL A 112 -6.11 -15.82 -18.94
C VAL A 112 -6.13 -14.50 -18.20
N GLU A 113 -5.69 -13.44 -18.88
CA GLU A 113 -5.81 -12.07 -18.38
C GLU A 113 -7.27 -11.66 -18.16
#